data_a5e074f9fc7cda38486fa5efc440a59a
#
_entry.id   a5e074f9fc7cda38486fa5efc440a59a
#
_cell.length_a   1.000
_cell.length_b   1.000
_cell.length_c   1.000
_cell.angle_alpha   90.00
_cell.angle_beta   90.00
_cell.angle_gamma   90.00
#
_symmetry.space_group_name_H-M   'P 1'
#
loop_
_entity.id
_entity.type
_entity.pdbx_description
1 polymer ?
#
loop_
_entity_poly.entity_id
_entity_poly.type
_entity_poly.pdbx_seq_one_letter_code
_entity_poly.pdbx_strand_id
1 'polypeptide(L)'
;WGRQEVLNSAETPIEPFMDSEDWFTYIYDLGDDWQHRVEIEKILPDYEFDYPMVLKYKGNTPYEDCGGIYGYYHLLEVLENPEDEEYEETKDWVESLPYDEYDLEKVNSQLKNYFLSDKMHEPMTAQEIYESVWNGEPLYTIATGAGEQHEREEASLEEWRVLYEAAAKIKELKPWEKFWDMDLFALAEGADIAFAVILGRGGECYGISIYEGFEGLNDFWRLCNQGRLNISETYAGLTQTNLTCYWGDRNELSQEQYQIIKSLGYKFRGKNQWPYFLSHKTGYLPYNMDAAEAGRMTAYLSRLAQALTYYEKNKMQVDFEKGNLFWFSWNEKTRQWDGMERPLPFFTYQFLQMQIPDGEFARQLCKIPQQNRGLDIHIDCLPVSIEDEGFERPAAVRLVMLADAATGMVFSSDIVPPDEFEGEVLINSILQNIDEYGRPREIRVCNEIIKNYVCELCSIGKIKLKKVKKIPVFQELLETLYGMR
;
A
#
# COMPACT_ATOMS: atom_id res chain seq x y z
N TRP A 1 -30.74 -22.09 -40.44
CA TRP A 1 -29.63 -21.79 -39.54
C TRP A 1 -29.92 -20.41 -38.96
N GLY A 2 -30.46 -20.35 -37.72
CA GLY A 2 -30.63 -19.12 -36.98
C GLY A 2 -29.26 -18.49 -36.65
N ARG A 3 -29.14 -17.17 -36.76
CA ARG A 3 -27.97 -16.45 -36.22
C ARG A 3 -28.00 -16.67 -34.72
N GLN A 4 -26.99 -17.32 -34.16
CA GLN A 4 -26.75 -17.30 -32.72
C GLN A 4 -26.41 -15.86 -32.35
N GLU A 5 -27.15 -15.32 -31.41
CA GLU A 5 -26.86 -14.02 -30.85
C GLU A 5 -25.65 -14.16 -29.91
N VAL A 6 -24.59 -13.44 -30.20
CA VAL A 6 -23.38 -13.45 -29.39
C VAL A 6 -23.47 -12.24 -28.46
N LEU A 7 -23.54 -12.50 -27.17
CA LEU A 7 -23.58 -11.47 -26.12
C LEU A 7 -22.19 -11.25 -25.55
N ASN A 8 -21.93 -10.04 -25.06
CA ASN A 8 -20.68 -9.72 -24.37
C ASN A 8 -20.76 -10.26 -22.95
N SER A 9 -19.93 -11.25 -22.60
CA SER A 9 -19.93 -11.88 -21.28
C SER A 9 -19.53 -10.93 -20.13
N ALA A 10 -18.78 -9.86 -20.43
CA ALA A 10 -18.41 -8.85 -19.43
C ALA A 10 -19.58 -7.92 -19.05
N GLU A 11 -20.62 -7.82 -19.89
CA GLU A 11 -21.74 -6.91 -19.72
C GLU A 11 -23.09 -7.62 -19.55
N THR A 12 -23.11 -8.94 -19.74
CA THR A 12 -24.36 -9.72 -19.72
C THR A 12 -24.47 -10.54 -18.43
N PRO A 13 -25.41 -10.24 -17.54
CA PRO A 13 -25.67 -11.06 -16.38
C PRO A 13 -26.06 -12.49 -16.78
N ILE A 14 -25.52 -13.49 -16.10
CA ILE A 14 -25.83 -14.90 -16.34
C ILE A 14 -27.20 -15.31 -15.77
N GLU A 15 -27.67 -14.61 -14.74
CA GLU A 15 -28.89 -14.92 -13.97
C GLU A 15 -30.12 -15.17 -14.85
N PRO A 16 -30.44 -14.37 -15.91
CA PRO A 16 -31.59 -14.64 -16.77
C PRO A 16 -31.50 -15.96 -17.55
N PHE A 17 -30.30 -16.50 -17.73
CA PHE A 17 -30.08 -17.77 -18.43
C PHE A 17 -30.12 -18.97 -17.48
N MET A 18 -29.92 -18.72 -16.16
CA MET A 18 -29.99 -19.75 -15.13
C MET A 18 -31.42 -20.13 -14.73
N ASP A 19 -32.40 -19.23 -14.95
CA ASP A 19 -33.80 -19.48 -14.62
C ASP A 19 -34.52 -20.33 -15.68
N SER A 20 -33.97 -20.51 -16.88
CA SER A 20 -34.61 -21.15 -18.01
C SER A 20 -34.04 -22.51 -18.37
N GLU A 21 -32.87 -22.88 -17.88
CA GLU A 21 -32.19 -24.12 -18.26
C GLU A 21 -31.66 -24.84 -17.00
N ASP A 22 -31.75 -26.16 -17.01
CA ASP A 22 -31.24 -26.99 -15.89
C ASP A 22 -29.70 -27.10 -15.94
N TRP A 23 -29.08 -26.74 -17.04
CA TRP A 23 -27.64 -26.80 -17.23
C TRP A 23 -27.18 -25.93 -18.39
N PHE A 24 -25.88 -25.56 -18.35
CA PHE A 24 -25.18 -24.88 -19.45
C PHE A 24 -23.74 -25.39 -19.59
N THR A 25 -23.11 -25.09 -20.72
CA THR A 25 -21.69 -25.40 -20.94
C THR A 25 -20.85 -24.15 -20.77
N TYR A 26 -19.84 -24.22 -19.91
CA TYR A 26 -18.80 -23.22 -19.78
C TYR A 26 -17.53 -23.74 -20.45
N ILE A 27 -16.95 -22.97 -21.36
CA ILE A 27 -15.70 -23.31 -22.04
C ILE A 27 -14.60 -22.46 -21.42
N TYR A 28 -13.63 -23.14 -20.81
CA TYR A 28 -12.43 -22.55 -20.26
C TYR A 28 -11.26 -22.82 -21.20
N ASP A 29 -10.40 -21.83 -21.41
CA ASP A 29 -9.29 -21.85 -22.34
C ASP A 29 -9.71 -22.26 -23.77
N LEU A 30 -9.91 -21.25 -24.63
CA LEU A 30 -10.30 -21.47 -26.05
C LEU A 30 -9.22 -22.19 -26.87
N GLY A 31 -7.97 -22.27 -26.38
CA GLY A 31 -6.88 -23.03 -26.98
C GLY A 31 -7.02 -24.52 -26.70
N ASP A 32 -7.23 -24.90 -25.47
CA ASP A 32 -7.36 -26.27 -25.00
C ASP A 32 -8.79 -26.81 -25.02
N ASP A 33 -9.79 -25.94 -25.21
CA ASP A 33 -11.23 -26.24 -25.35
C ASP A 33 -11.77 -27.08 -24.15
N TRP A 34 -11.42 -26.69 -22.94
CA TRP A 34 -11.95 -27.35 -21.73
C TRP A 34 -13.44 -27.06 -21.55
N GLN A 35 -14.31 -28.04 -21.81
CA GLN A 35 -15.74 -27.91 -21.73
C GLN A 35 -16.24 -28.39 -20.36
N HIS A 36 -16.80 -27.45 -19.59
CA HIS A 36 -17.40 -27.73 -18.29
C HIS A 36 -18.93 -27.73 -18.41
N ARG A 37 -19.54 -28.82 -18.04
CA ARG A 37 -21.00 -28.88 -17.89
C ARG A 37 -21.37 -28.40 -16.50
N VAL A 38 -22.10 -27.31 -16.42
CA VAL A 38 -22.60 -26.72 -15.17
C VAL A 38 -24.09 -27.06 -15.04
N GLU A 39 -24.45 -27.78 -13.98
CA GLU A 39 -25.82 -28.14 -13.66
C GLU A 39 -26.30 -27.37 -12.42
N ILE A 40 -27.51 -26.79 -12.50
CA ILE A 40 -28.11 -26.06 -11.38
C ILE A 40 -28.94 -27.02 -10.57
N GLU A 41 -28.40 -27.49 -9.44
CA GLU A 41 -29.13 -28.45 -8.57
C GLU A 41 -30.18 -27.74 -7.71
N LYS A 42 -29.91 -26.53 -7.23
CA LYS A 42 -30.79 -25.80 -6.32
C LYS A 42 -30.44 -24.31 -6.25
N ILE A 43 -31.47 -23.47 -6.20
CA ILE A 43 -31.36 -22.04 -5.90
C ILE A 43 -31.63 -21.81 -4.42
N LEU A 44 -30.70 -21.17 -3.71
CA LEU A 44 -30.82 -20.86 -2.28
C LEU A 44 -31.07 -19.35 -2.11
N PRO A 45 -32.31 -18.94 -1.75
CA PRO A 45 -32.63 -17.51 -1.63
C PRO A 45 -31.93 -16.81 -0.44
N ASP A 46 -31.54 -17.59 0.59
CA ASP A 46 -30.95 -17.07 1.84
C ASP A 46 -29.54 -17.65 2.04
N TYR A 47 -28.66 -17.50 1.03
CA TYR A 47 -27.28 -17.90 1.17
C TYR A 47 -26.53 -16.93 2.08
N GLU A 48 -25.91 -17.46 3.14
CA GLU A 48 -25.34 -16.66 4.24
C GLU A 48 -24.00 -16.00 3.90
N PHE A 49 -23.34 -16.40 2.81
CA PHE A 49 -22.01 -15.93 2.45
C PHE A 49 -22.05 -15.12 1.17
N ASP A 50 -21.16 -14.14 1.08
CA ASP A 50 -21.02 -13.28 -0.09
C ASP A 50 -19.96 -13.80 -1.09
N TYR A 51 -19.50 -15.03 -0.93
CA TYR A 51 -18.51 -15.70 -1.77
C TYR A 51 -18.93 -17.15 -2.03
N PRO A 52 -18.52 -17.76 -3.17
CA PRO A 52 -18.83 -19.14 -3.47
C PRO A 52 -18.03 -20.10 -2.58
N MET A 53 -18.60 -21.27 -2.33
CA MET A 53 -17.94 -22.36 -1.60
C MET A 53 -18.07 -23.66 -2.36
N VAL A 54 -16.96 -24.41 -2.43
CA VAL A 54 -16.98 -25.80 -2.89
C VAL A 54 -17.41 -26.69 -1.73
N LEU A 55 -18.53 -27.40 -1.91
CA LEU A 55 -19.05 -28.29 -0.89
C LEU A 55 -18.47 -29.70 -0.98
N LYS A 56 -18.15 -30.15 -2.20
CA LYS A 56 -17.63 -31.50 -2.47
C LYS A 56 -16.92 -31.52 -3.81
N TYR A 57 -15.87 -32.32 -3.89
CA TYR A 57 -15.13 -32.55 -5.12
C TYR A 57 -14.80 -34.05 -5.32
N LYS A 58 -14.38 -34.39 -6.53
CA LYS A 58 -13.84 -35.71 -6.87
C LYS A 58 -12.83 -35.58 -8.01
N GLY A 59 -11.63 -36.09 -7.80
CA GLY A 59 -10.52 -36.00 -8.75
C GLY A 59 -9.76 -34.67 -8.63
N ASN A 60 -8.79 -34.48 -9.50
CA ASN A 60 -7.93 -33.32 -9.57
C ASN A 60 -8.18 -32.52 -10.85
N THR A 61 -7.81 -31.26 -10.85
CA THR A 61 -7.81 -30.41 -12.05
C THR A 61 -6.72 -30.90 -13.01
N PRO A 62 -6.95 -30.95 -14.32
CA PRO A 62 -5.89 -31.16 -15.31
C PRO A 62 -4.79 -30.11 -15.19
N TYR A 63 -3.60 -30.43 -15.72
CA TYR A 63 -2.52 -29.44 -15.80
C TYR A 63 -2.86 -28.36 -16.84
N GLU A 64 -2.54 -27.11 -16.53
CA GLU A 64 -2.66 -26.00 -17.47
C GLU A 64 -1.76 -26.25 -18.70
N ASP A 65 -2.20 -25.78 -19.87
CA ASP A 65 -1.47 -25.87 -21.15
C ASP A 65 -1.07 -27.30 -21.56
N CYS A 66 -1.79 -28.33 -21.10
CA CYS A 66 -1.46 -29.70 -21.44
C CYS A 66 -2.01 -30.18 -22.79
N GLY A 67 -2.63 -29.31 -23.60
CA GLY A 67 -3.21 -29.62 -24.90
C GLY A 67 -4.61 -30.21 -24.85
N GLY A 68 -5.42 -29.75 -23.89
CA GLY A 68 -6.78 -30.13 -23.68
C GLY A 68 -6.96 -31.59 -23.28
N ILE A 69 -8.17 -32.14 -23.46
CA ILE A 69 -8.50 -33.49 -23.00
C ILE A 69 -7.61 -34.58 -23.60
N TYR A 70 -7.19 -34.41 -24.85
CA TYR A 70 -6.34 -35.41 -25.52
C TYR A 70 -4.90 -35.35 -25.02
N GLY A 71 -4.35 -34.14 -24.86
CA GLY A 71 -3.01 -33.94 -24.31
C GLY A 71 -2.94 -34.43 -22.87
N TYR A 72 -3.95 -34.17 -22.06
CA TYR A 72 -4.02 -34.65 -20.68
C TYR A 72 -4.00 -36.19 -20.58
N TYR A 73 -4.79 -36.90 -21.40
CA TYR A 73 -4.76 -38.36 -21.39
C TYR A 73 -3.43 -38.93 -21.93
N HIS A 74 -2.86 -38.30 -22.96
CA HIS A 74 -1.54 -38.71 -23.44
C HIS A 74 -0.47 -38.54 -22.36
N LEU A 75 -0.47 -37.40 -21.67
CA LEU A 75 0.43 -37.13 -20.55
C LEU A 75 0.32 -38.19 -19.45
N LEU A 76 -0.90 -38.59 -19.08
CA LEU A 76 -1.12 -39.64 -18.09
C LEU A 76 -0.58 -40.98 -18.58
N GLU A 77 -0.77 -41.35 -19.85
CA GLU A 77 -0.22 -42.59 -20.44
C GLU A 77 1.30 -42.61 -20.42
N VAL A 78 1.94 -41.49 -20.76
CA VAL A 78 3.40 -41.34 -20.70
C VAL A 78 3.91 -41.45 -19.27
N LEU A 79 3.27 -40.83 -18.30
CA LEU A 79 3.69 -40.91 -16.88
C LEU A 79 3.46 -42.25 -16.25
N GLU A 80 2.53 -43.07 -16.76
CA GLU A 80 2.35 -44.47 -16.30
C GLU A 80 3.41 -45.43 -16.84
N ASN A 81 4.15 -45.05 -17.88
CA ASN A 81 5.12 -45.91 -18.55
C ASN A 81 6.56 -45.36 -18.48
N PRO A 82 7.38 -45.72 -17.48
CA PRO A 82 8.77 -45.25 -17.36
C PRO A 82 9.72 -45.65 -18.50
N GLU A 83 9.31 -46.56 -19.38
CA GLU A 83 10.06 -46.97 -20.60
C GLU A 83 9.67 -46.11 -21.83
N ASP A 84 8.76 -45.16 -21.70
CA ASP A 84 8.35 -44.27 -22.79
C ASP A 84 9.45 -43.28 -23.13
N GLU A 85 9.63 -42.99 -24.43
CA GLU A 85 10.67 -42.08 -24.90
C GLU A 85 10.46 -40.64 -24.37
N GLU A 86 9.21 -40.23 -24.09
CA GLU A 86 8.85 -38.91 -23.61
C GLU A 86 8.74 -38.82 -22.05
N TYR A 87 8.95 -39.94 -21.35
CA TYR A 87 8.72 -40.04 -19.91
C TYR A 87 9.50 -38.98 -19.09
N GLU A 88 10.82 -38.91 -19.29
CA GLU A 88 11.67 -38.00 -18.49
C GLU A 88 11.32 -36.52 -18.79
N GLU A 89 11.10 -36.16 -20.06
CA GLU A 89 10.74 -34.80 -20.44
C GLU A 89 9.37 -34.39 -19.87
N THR A 90 8.38 -35.29 -19.97
CA THR A 90 7.03 -35.08 -19.46
C THR A 90 7.02 -34.98 -17.94
N LYS A 91 7.81 -35.81 -17.27
CA LYS A 91 7.95 -35.79 -15.82
C LYS A 91 8.59 -34.49 -15.33
N ASP A 92 9.71 -34.07 -15.94
CA ASP A 92 10.37 -32.81 -15.62
C ASP A 92 9.44 -31.62 -15.82
N TRP A 93 8.64 -31.64 -16.90
CA TRP A 93 7.66 -30.59 -17.17
C TRP A 93 6.58 -30.55 -16.08
N VAL A 94 5.97 -31.69 -15.71
CA VAL A 94 4.96 -31.77 -14.65
C VAL A 94 5.51 -31.36 -13.29
N GLU A 95 6.74 -31.77 -12.94
CA GLU A 95 7.40 -31.39 -11.69
C GLU A 95 7.75 -29.90 -11.63
N SER A 96 7.87 -29.23 -12.78
CA SER A 96 8.11 -27.78 -12.87
C SER A 96 6.86 -26.92 -12.67
N LEU A 97 5.67 -27.52 -12.80
CA LEU A 97 4.40 -26.80 -12.66
C LEU A 97 4.06 -26.59 -11.17
N PRO A 98 3.47 -25.45 -10.82
CA PRO A 98 2.97 -25.17 -9.47
C PRO A 98 1.66 -25.96 -9.23
N TYR A 99 1.73 -27.28 -9.22
CA TYR A 99 0.59 -28.16 -9.08
C TYR A 99 0.54 -28.76 -7.67
N ASP A 100 -0.55 -28.44 -6.96
CA ASP A 100 -0.85 -29.00 -5.64
C ASP A 100 -2.03 -29.98 -5.74
N GLU A 101 -2.03 -31.03 -4.92
CA GLU A 101 -3.24 -31.84 -4.72
C GLU A 101 -4.41 -30.94 -4.27
N TYR A 102 -5.59 -31.21 -4.81
CA TYR A 102 -6.78 -30.45 -4.50
C TYR A 102 -7.13 -30.51 -3.01
N ASP A 103 -7.01 -29.39 -2.32
CA ASP A 103 -7.37 -29.22 -0.91
C ASP A 103 -8.62 -28.34 -0.78
N LEU A 104 -9.70 -28.92 -0.27
CA LEU A 104 -11.00 -28.26 -0.15
C LEU A 104 -10.95 -27.02 0.77
N GLU A 105 -10.22 -27.10 1.87
CA GLU A 105 -10.11 -25.97 2.83
C GLU A 105 -9.29 -24.84 2.23
N LYS A 106 -8.18 -25.18 1.55
CA LYS A 106 -7.33 -24.22 0.83
C LYS A 106 -8.11 -23.51 -0.27
N VAL A 107 -8.83 -24.26 -1.12
CA VAL A 107 -9.64 -23.69 -2.21
C VAL A 107 -10.74 -22.79 -1.67
N ASN A 108 -11.46 -23.19 -0.65
CA ASN A 108 -12.51 -22.37 -0.05
C ASN A 108 -11.95 -21.11 0.63
N SER A 109 -10.77 -21.20 1.21
CA SER A 109 -10.05 -20.03 1.74
C SER A 109 -9.64 -19.07 0.63
N GLN A 110 -9.12 -19.59 -0.50
CA GLN A 110 -8.77 -18.79 -1.67
C GLN A 110 -9.99 -18.12 -2.31
N LEU A 111 -11.10 -18.87 -2.49
CA LEU A 111 -12.36 -18.33 -3.00
C LEU A 111 -12.88 -17.21 -2.09
N LYS A 112 -12.91 -17.46 -0.79
CA LYS A 112 -13.31 -16.45 0.19
C LYS A 112 -12.46 -15.19 0.07
N ASN A 113 -11.13 -15.34 0.03
CA ASN A 113 -10.22 -14.21 -0.08
C ASN A 113 -10.37 -13.48 -1.41
N TYR A 114 -10.51 -14.20 -2.52
CA TYR A 114 -10.71 -13.61 -3.85
C TYR A 114 -11.99 -12.78 -3.91
N PHE A 115 -13.12 -13.35 -3.51
CA PHE A 115 -14.42 -12.65 -3.57
C PHE A 115 -14.56 -11.55 -2.51
N LEU A 116 -13.90 -11.68 -1.36
CA LEU A 116 -13.83 -10.57 -0.41
C LEU A 116 -12.91 -9.46 -0.92
N SER A 117 -11.81 -9.80 -1.63
CA SER A 117 -10.97 -8.80 -2.29
C SER A 117 -11.68 -8.14 -3.49
N ASP A 118 -12.50 -8.87 -4.23
CA ASP A 118 -13.25 -8.33 -5.37
C ASP A 118 -14.40 -7.41 -4.93
N LYS A 119 -15.02 -7.67 -3.77
CA LYS A 119 -15.94 -6.70 -3.13
C LYS A 119 -15.24 -5.42 -2.67
N MET A 120 -13.93 -5.45 -2.45
CA MET A 120 -13.12 -4.24 -2.25
C MET A 120 -12.91 -3.46 -3.56
N HIS A 121 -13.36 -3.97 -4.71
CA HIS A 121 -13.26 -3.31 -6.03
C HIS A 121 -14.53 -2.57 -6.46
N GLU A 122 -15.67 -2.70 -5.77
CA GLU A 122 -16.66 -1.64 -5.82
C GLU A 122 -16.08 -0.46 -5.03
N PRO A 123 -15.89 0.73 -5.65
CA PRO A 123 -15.30 1.85 -4.96
C PRO A 123 -16.19 2.21 -3.77
N MET A 124 -15.80 1.77 -2.57
CA MET A 124 -16.46 2.17 -1.34
C MET A 124 -16.46 3.69 -1.29
N THR A 125 -17.57 4.28 -0.89
CA THR A 125 -17.60 5.71 -0.64
C THR A 125 -16.67 6.04 0.55
N ALA A 126 -16.13 7.24 0.57
CA ALA A 126 -15.32 7.68 1.70
C ALA A 126 -16.04 7.51 3.06
N GLN A 127 -17.37 7.58 3.05
CA GLN A 127 -18.21 7.31 4.22
C GLN A 127 -18.15 5.85 4.67
N GLU A 128 -18.26 4.90 3.75
CA GLU A 128 -18.20 3.46 4.06
C GLU A 128 -16.82 3.04 4.54
N ILE A 129 -15.76 3.57 3.90
CA ILE A 129 -14.38 3.36 4.33
C ILE A 129 -14.18 3.92 5.75
N TYR A 130 -14.69 5.14 6.02
CA TYR A 130 -14.60 5.73 7.34
C TYR A 130 -15.29 4.87 8.40
N GLU A 131 -16.49 4.35 8.12
CA GLU A 131 -17.25 3.48 9.02
C GLU A 131 -16.55 2.15 9.27
N SER A 132 -15.98 1.54 8.24
CA SER A 132 -15.18 0.31 8.34
C SER A 132 -13.98 0.50 9.28
N VAL A 133 -13.18 1.53 9.06
CA VAL A 133 -12.02 1.85 9.91
C VAL A 133 -12.45 2.19 11.35
N TRP A 134 -13.54 2.93 11.51
CA TRP A 134 -14.08 3.25 12.84
C TRP A 134 -14.53 2.03 13.62
N ASN A 135 -15.05 1.01 12.94
CA ASN A 135 -15.45 -0.27 13.54
C ASN A 135 -14.26 -1.18 13.88
N GLY A 136 -13.03 -0.74 13.64
CA GLY A 136 -11.82 -1.46 13.98
C GLY A 136 -11.43 -2.54 12.97
N GLU A 137 -11.94 -2.45 11.75
CA GLU A 137 -11.46 -3.27 10.64
C GLU A 137 -10.01 -2.85 10.33
N PRO A 138 -9.09 -3.82 10.13
CA PRO A 138 -7.72 -3.48 9.84
C PRO A 138 -7.62 -2.74 8.51
N LEU A 139 -6.76 -1.72 8.44
CA LEU A 139 -6.33 -1.14 7.18
C LEU A 139 -5.54 -2.23 6.43
N TYR A 140 -6.19 -2.88 5.49
CA TYR A 140 -5.49 -3.75 4.56
C TYR A 140 -4.82 -2.86 3.51
N THR A 141 -3.53 -2.70 3.61
CA THR A 141 -2.72 -2.41 2.44
C THR A 141 -2.73 -3.70 1.63
N ILE A 142 -3.54 -3.73 0.59
CA ILE A 142 -3.26 -4.64 -0.51
C ILE A 142 -1.92 -4.14 -1.01
N ALA A 143 -0.85 -4.93 -0.83
CA ALA A 143 0.34 -4.76 -1.62
C ALA A 143 -0.11 -5.03 -3.06
N THR A 144 -0.63 -3.99 -3.72
CA THR A 144 -0.80 -4.01 -5.16
C THR A 144 0.59 -4.23 -5.69
N GLY A 145 0.79 -5.41 -6.27
CA GLY A 145 2.03 -5.75 -6.92
C GLY A 145 2.49 -4.59 -7.77
N ALA A 146 3.79 -4.37 -7.82
CA ALA A 146 4.55 -3.34 -8.48
C ALA A 146 3.65 -2.31 -9.18
N GLY A 147 3.45 -1.15 -8.55
CA GLY A 147 2.57 -0.12 -9.10
C GLY A 147 2.90 0.07 -10.57
N GLU A 148 1.88 0.19 -11.41
CA GLU A 148 2.07 0.50 -12.81
C GLU A 148 3.14 1.60 -12.86
N GLN A 149 4.25 1.34 -13.58
CA GLN A 149 5.27 2.36 -13.83
C GLN A 149 4.60 3.44 -14.67
N HIS A 150 4.00 4.42 -13.99
CA HIS A 150 3.58 5.63 -14.66
C HIS A 150 4.85 6.36 -15.08
N GLU A 151 5.08 6.48 -16.39
CA GLU A 151 6.05 7.43 -16.90
C GLU A 151 5.69 8.80 -16.32
N ARG A 152 6.64 9.39 -15.57
CA ARG A 152 6.48 10.70 -14.98
C ARG A 152 6.25 11.73 -16.08
N GLU A 153 5.10 12.38 -16.10
CA GLU A 153 4.77 13.47 -16.98
C GLU A 153 4.91 14.81 -16.25
N GLU A 154 5.81 15.67 -16.72
CA GLU A 154 6.02 16.99 -16.13
C GLU A 154 4.79 17.88 -16.33
N ALA A 155 4.37 18.57 -15.27
CA ALA A 155 3.23 19.47 -15.31
C ALA A 155 3.47 20.65 -16.28
N SER A 156 2.50 20.95 -17.11
CA SER A 156 2.51 22.08 -18.02
C SER A 156 2.45 23.42 -17.27
N LEU A 157 2.86 24.51 -17.93
CA LEU A 157 2.77 25.85 -17.34
C LEU A 157 1.32 26.24 -16.98
N GLU A 158 0.33 25.70 -17.67
CA GLU A 158 -1.08 25.99 -17.35
C GLU A 158 -1.53 25.26 -16.09
N GLU A 159 -1.14 23.99 -15.91
CA GLU A 159 -1.39 23.22 -14.68
C GLU A 159 -0.72 23.89 -13.48
N TRP A 160 0.55 24.30 -13.63
CA TRP A 160 1.22 25.09 -12.61
C TRP A 160 0.48 26.38 -12.29
N ARG A 161 -0.02 27.12 -13.31
CA ARG A 161 -0.78 28.36 -13.11
C ARG A 161 -1.99 28.14 -12.23
N VAL A 162 -2.80 27.12 -12.56
CA VAL A 162 -4.02 26.78 -11.81
C VAL A 162 -3.70 26.39 -10.37
N LEU A 163 -2.60 25.63 -10.16
CA LEU A 163 -2.12 25.25 -8.83
C LEU A 163 -1.69 26.47 -8.00
N TYR A 164 -0.90 27.40 -8.59
CA TYR A 164 -0.53 28.65 -7.90
C TYR A 164 -1.74 29.53 -7.56
N GLU A 165 -2.76 29.58 -8.41
CA GLU A 165 -4.01 30.27 -8.13
C GLU A 165 -4.80 29.65 -6.97
N ALA A 166 -4.85 28.32 -6.91
CA ALA A 166 -5.46 27.61 -5.79
C ALA A 166 -4.71 27.88 -4.47
N ALA A 167 -3.38 27.84 -4.51
CA ALA A 167 -2.54 28.15 -3.35
C ALA A 167 -2.73 29.62 -2.91
N ALA A 168 -2.86 30.57 -3.84
CA ALA A 168 -3.11 31.97 -3.51
C ALA A 168 -4.42 32.17 -2.71
N LYS A 169 -5.48 31.43 -3.06
CA LYS A 169 -6.76 31.47 -2.30
C LYS A 169 -6.59 30.99 -0.86
N ILE A 170 -5.84 29.91 -0.64
CA ILE A 170 -5.52 29.43 0.71
C ILE A 170 -4.75 30.50 1.49
N LYS A 171 -3.75 31.13 0.84
CA LYS A 171 -2.95 32.18 1.47
C LYS A 171 -3.80 33.40 1.89
N GLU A 172 -4.79 33.75 1.11
CA GLU A 172 -5.74 34.84 1.45
C GLU A 172 -6.58 34.51 2.68
N LEU A 173 -6.98 33.23 2.84
CA LEU A 173 -7.77 32.74 3.96
C LEU A 173 -6.95 32.63 5.25
N LYS A 174 -5.62 32.49 5.15
CA LYS A 174 -4.68 32.36 6.27
C LYS A 174 -5.13 31.36 7.34
N PRO A 175 -5.38 30.10 6.98
CA PRO A 175 -5.95 29.13 7.91
C PRO A 175 -5.07 28.87 9.14
N TRP A 176 -3.75 29.01 9.02
CA TRP A 176 -2.77 28.90 10.12
C TRP A 176 -2.94 29.95 11.24
N GLU A 177 -3.68 31.01 11.03
CA GLU A 177 -4.02 31.94 12.13
C GLU A 177 -5.06 31.34 13.08
N LYS A 178 -5.78 30.26 12.66
CA LYS A 178 -6.89 29.67 13.39
C LYS A 178 -6.69 28.21 13.78
N PHE A 179 -6.08 27.42 12.91
CA PHE A 179 -5.97 25.97 13.05
C PHE A 179 -4.53 25.54 13.37
N TRP A 180 -4.42 24.53 14.20
CA TRP A 180 -3.17 23.82 14.47
C TRP A 180 -2.95 22.69 13.47
N ASP A 181 -1.75 22.18 13.39
CA ASP A 181 -1.38 21.04 12.55
C ASP A 181 -2.11 19.72 12.91
N MET A 182 -2.63 19.65 14.13
CA MET A 182 -3.46 18.54 14.60
C MET A 182 -4.96 18.73 14.34
N ASP A 183 -5.39 19.89 13.85
CA ASP A 183 -6.79 20.20 13.51
C ASP A 183 -7.10 19.73 12.08
N LEU A 184 -7.40 18.44 11.94
CA LEU A 184 -7.50 17.77 10.65
C LEU A 184 -8.81 18.12 9.91
N PHE A 185 -8.70 18.36 8.61
CA PHE A 185 -9.81 18.53 7.68
C PHE A 185 -9.87 17.32 6.74
N ALA A 186 -10.93 16.54 6.80
CA ALA A 186 -11.18 15.48 5.80
C ALA A 186 -11.96 16.08 4.62
N LEU A 187 -11.44 15.85 3.41
CA LEU A 187 -12.00 16.31 2.14
C LEU A 187 -12.45 15.08 1.35
N ALA A 188 -13.76 14.85 1.21
CA ALA A 188 -14.28 13.61 0.65
C ALA A 188 -15.23 13.85 -0.53
N GLU A 189 -15.01 13.12 -1.64
CA GLU A 189 -15.87 13.14 -2.83
C GLU A 189 -15.93 11.73 -3.44
N GLY A 190 -17.10 11.07 -3.35
CA GLY A 190 -17.22 9.67 -3.76
C GLY A 190 -16.32 8.76 -2.92
N ALA A 191 -15.43 8.00 -3.57
CA ALA A 191 -14.42 7.18 -2.93
C ALA A 191 -13.13 7.94 -2.58
N ASP A 192 -12.95 9.15 -3.14
CA ASP A 192 -11.78 9.98 -2.90
C ASP A 192 -11.89 10.66 -1.52
N ILE A 193 -10.89 10.41 -0.67
CA ILE A 193 -10.75 11.06 0.63
C ILE A 193 -9.32 11.51 0.83
N ALA A 194 -9.14 12.71 1.36
CA ALA A 194 -7.84 13.24 1.75
C ALA A 194 -7.94 13.99 3.08
N PHE A 195 -6.85 13.99 3.83
CA PHE A 195 -6.74 14.70 5.09
C PHE A 195 -5.78 15.86 4.93
N ALA A 196 -6.30 17.08 5.11
CA ALA A 196 -5.51 18.30 5.04
C ALA A 196 -5.01 18.67 6.44
N VAL A 197 -3.70 18.86 6.53
CA VAL A 197 -2.97 19.35 7.70
C VAL A 197 -2.54 20.78 7.43
N ILE A 198 -2.87 21.71 8.34
CA ILE A 198 -2.57 23.13 8.23
C ILE A 198 -1.35 23.46 9.08
N LEU A 199 -0.24 23.79 8.45
CA LEU A 199 1.01 24.13 9.11
C LEU A 199 1.17 25.63 9.29
N GLY A 200 1.80 26.08 10.38
CA GLY A 200 2.26 27.45 10.53
C GLY A 200 1.71 28.24 11.69
N ARG A 201 0.82 27.69 12.52
CA ARG A 201 0.31 28.40 13.71
C ARG A 201 1.39 28.73 14.73
N GLY A 202 2.44 27.89 14.80
CA GLY A 202 3.63 28.15 15.62
C GLY A 202 4.54 29.25 15.08
N GLY A 203 4.30 29.74 13.85
CA GLY A 203 5.07 30.81 13.20
C GLY A 203 6.33 30.36 12.48
N GLU A 204 6.56 29.05 12.36
CA GLU A 204 7.78 28.51 11.74
C GLU A 204 7.59 28.14 10.28
N CYS A 205 6.78 27.15 9.97
CA CYS A 205 6.61 26.63 8.61
C CYS A 205 5.16 26.81 8.15
N TYR A 206 4.91 27.66 7.18
CA TYR A 206 3.57 27.82 6.62
C TYR A 206 3.34 26.84 5.48
N GLY A 207 2.31 26.01 5.58
CA GLY A 207 2.03 25.02 4.55
C GLY A 207 0.67 24.37 4.68
N ILE A 208 0.33 23.62 3.64
CA ILE A 208 -0.79 22.69 3.61
C ILE A 208 -0.23 21.35 3.14
N SER A 209 -0.30 20.32 3.98
CA SER A 209 0.03 18.94 3.61
C SER A 209 -1.25 18.15 3.40
N ILE A 210 -1.33 17.42 2.31
CA ILE A 210 -2.47 16.59 1.93
C ILE A 210 -2.05 15.13 1.99
N TYR A 211 -2.67 14.38 2.86
CA TYR A 211 -2.51 12.95 3.03
C TYR A 211 -3.69 12.22 2.39
N GLU A 212 -3.45 11.50 1.31
CA GLU A 212 -4.49 10.84 0.51
C GLU A 212 -4.86 9.51 1.16
N GLY A 213 -6.15 9.26 1.32
CA GLY A 213 -6.67 8.02 1.91
C GLY A 213 -6.34 7.84 3.40
N PHE A 214 -6.76 6.70 3.94
CA PHE A 214 -6.43 6.34 5.33
C PHE A 214 -4.98 5.89 5.50
N GLU A 215 -4.36 5.41 4.43
CA GLU A 215 -2.91 5.11 4.42
C GLU A 215 -2.11 6.39 4.61
N GLY A 216 -2.45 7.45 3.88
CA GLY A 216 -1.85 8.77 4.09
C GLY A 216 -2.08 9.29 5.51
N LEU A 217 -3.29 9.14 6.07
CA LEU A 217 -3.54 9.48 7.48
C LEU A 217 -2.65 8.65 8.42
N ASN A 218 -2.40 7.38 8.11
CA ASN A 218 -1.50 6.54 8.89
C ASN A 218 -0.04 7.02 8.80
N ASP A 219 0.41 7.49 7.64
CA ASP A 219 1.72 8.12 7.46
C ASP A 219 1.85 9.40 8.30
N PHE A 220 0.82 10.24 8.33
CA PHE A 220 0.77 11.40 9.21
C PHE A 220 0.94 11.00 10.68
N TRP A 221 0.24 9.96 11.14
CA TRP A 221 0.38 9.47 12.50
C TRP A 221 1.75 8.84 12.78
N ARG A 222 2.39 8.23 11.77
CA ARG A 222 3.78 7.75 11.91
C ARG A 222 4.72 8.92 12.19
N LEU A 223 4.59 10.00 11.44
CA LEU A 223 5.39 11.22 11.62
C LEU A 223 5.15 11.84 13.00
N CYS A 224 3.89 12.01 13.42
CA CYS A 224 3.53 12.59 14.73
C CYS A 224 3.97 11.71 15.92
N ASN A 225 4.06 10.39 15.74
CA ASN A 225 4.40 9.44 16.79
C ASN A 225 5.85 8.94 16.72
N GLN A 226 6.73 9.53 15.95
CA GLN A 226 8.11 9.06 15.72
C GLN A 226 8.85 8.73 17.03
N GLY A 227 8.78 9.59 18.04
CA GLY A 227 9.42 9.36 19.33
C GLY A 227 8.84 8.15 20.09
N ARG A 228 7.52 7.96 20.04
CA ARG A 228 6.84 6.81 20.66
C ARG A 228 7.14 5.50 19.90
N LEU A 229 7.25 5.59 18.59
CA LEU A 229 7.59 4.45 17.70
C LEU A 229 9.07 4.08 17.82
N ASN A 230 9.91 4.98 18.31
CA ASN A 230 11.37 4.86 18.38
C ASN A 230 11.98 4.69 16.98
N ILE A 231 11.60 5.57 16.07
CA ILE A 231 12.11 5.69 14.70
C ILE A 231 12.84 7.04 14.54
N SER A 232 13.75 7.13 13.58
CA SER A 232 14.47 8.37 13.28
C SER A 232 13.56 9.38 12.58
N GLU A 233 13.90 10.68 12.68
CA GLU A 233 13.22 11.74 11.92
C GLU A 233 13.39 11.52 10.42
N THR A 234 14.57 11.08 9.99
CA THR A 234 14.87 10.76 8.60
C THR A 234 13.98 9.64 8.08
N TYR A 235 13.87 8.54 8.83
CA TYR A 235 12.97 7.44 8.46
C TYR A 235 11.51 7.93 8.38
N ALA A 236 11.00 8.61 9.40
CA ALA A 236 9.63 9.12 9.40
C ALA A 236 9.36 10.08 8.23
N GLY A 237 10.32 10.95 7.90
CA GLY A 237 10.21 11.92 6.81
C GLY A 237 10.27 11.30 5.41
N LEU A 238 11.09 10.25 5.21
CA LEU A 238 11.31 9.63 3.90
C LEU A 238 10.41 8.40 3.63
N THR A 239 9.60 7.99 4.60
CA THR A 239 8.64 6.88 4.43
C THR A 239 7.19 7.33 4.42
N GLN A 240 6.91 8.61 4.31
CA GLN A 240 5.56 9.16 4.17
C GLN A 240 5.19 9.45 2.72
N THR A 241 3.91 9.39 2.40
CA THR A 241 3.35 9.81 1.11
C THR A 241 2.37 10.95 1.33
N ASN A 242 2.66 12.12 0.76
CA ASN A 242 1.78 13.28 0.79
C ASN A 242 2.15 14.31 -0.28
N LEU A 243 1.23 15.23 -0.55
CA LEU A 243 1.45 16.41 -1.38
C LEU A 243 1.44 17.66 -0.48
N THR A 244 2.48 18.48 -0.55
CA THR A 244 2.57 19.66 0.31
C THR A 244 2.80 20.94 -0.49
N CYS A 245 2.04 21.98 -0.16
CA CYS A 245 2.27 23.36 -0.57
C CYS A 245 2.85 24.14 0.60
N TYR A 246 4.04 24.70 0.43
CA TYR A 246 4.69 25.55 1.42
C TYR A 246 4.68 27.02 0.99
N TRP A 247 4.77 27.92 1.97
CA TRP A 247 5.07 29.33 1.76
C TRP A 247 6.34 29.69 2.53
N GLY A 248 7.47 29.59 1.87
CA GLY A 248 8.79 29.80 2.44
C GLY A 248 9.50 31.05 1.89
N ASP A 249 10.80 31.02 2.05
CA ASP A 249 11.71 32.05 1.57
C ASP A 249 12.28 31.69 0.19
N ARG A 250 12.82 32.65 -0.52
CA ARG A 250 13.39 32.46 -1.88
C ARG A 250 14.48 31.39 -1.93
N ASN A 251 15.28 31.24 -0.89
CA ASN A 251 16.39 30.29 -0.79
C ASN A 251 15.96 28.85 -0.50
N GLU A 252 14.69 28.63 -0.17
CA GLU A 252 14.12 27.29 0.04
C GLU A 252 13.68 26.64 -1.28
N LEU A 253 13.49 27.43 -2.35
CA LEU A 253 13.08 26.93 -3.65
C LEU A 253 14.23 26.26 -4.39
N SER A 254 13.94 25.14 -5.04
CA SER A 254 14.84 24.58 -6.05
C SER A 254 14.99 25.55 -7.24
N GLN A 255 16.00 25.31 -8.06
CA GLN A 255 16.20 26.12 -9.28
C GLN A 255 15.03 25.94 -10.24
N GLU A 256 14.48 24.74 -10.35
CA GLU A 256 13.34 24.41 -11.22
C GLU A 256 12.06 25.13 -10.77
N GLN A 257 11.71 25.07 -9.48
CA GLN A 257 10.56 25.79 -8.93
C GLN A 257 10.68 27.30 -9.16
N TYR A 258 11.86 27.83 -9.02
CA TYR A 258 12.08 29.25 -9.34
C TYR A 258 11.89 29.57 -10.83
N GLN A 259 12.31 28.68 -11.74
CA GLN A 259 12.08 28.87 -13.18
C GLN A 259 10.58 28.79 -13.53
N ILE A 260 9.83 27.88 -12.89
CA ILE A 260 8.36 27.81 -13.05
C ILE A 260 7.72 29.15 -12.67
N ILE A 261 8.02 29.68 -11.48
CA ILE A 261 7.51 30.97 -11.01
C ILE A 261 7.84 32.11 -12.01
N LYS A 262 9.07 32.13 -12.51
CA LYS A 262 9.53 33.11 -13.49
C LYS A 262 8.79 32.98 -14.82
N SER A 263 8.58 31.77 -15.30
CA SER A 263 7.88 31.48 -16.57
C SER A 263 6.41 31.87 -16.49
N LEU A 264 5.78 31.73 -15.32
CA LEU A 264 4.43 32.17 -15.04
C LEU A 264 4.32 33.71 -14.89
N GLY A 265 5.44 34.42 -14.79
CA GLY A 265 5.48 35.86 -14.61
C GLY A 265 5.16 36.36 -13.21
N TYR A 266 5.10 35.47 -12.21
CA TYR A 266 4.86 35.82 -10.82
C TYR A 266 6.07 36.52 -10.18
N LYS A 267 5.78 37.44 -9.24
CA LYS A 267 6.80 38.21 -8.50
C LYS A 267 6.47 38.18 -7.03
N PHE A 268 7.06 37.25 -6.30
CA PHE A 268 6.95 37.19 -4.85
C PHE A 268 8.08 37.99 -4.19
N ARG A 269 7.81 38.58 -3.02
CA ARG A 269 8.78 39.36 -2.24
C ARG A 269 8.48 39.21 -0.75
N GLY A 270 9.54 39.09 0.07
CA GLY A 270 9.45 39.04 1.52
C GLY A 270 9.53 37.60 2.05
N LYS A 271 9.63 37.53 3.38
CA LYS A 271 9.73 36.29 4.13
C LYS A 271 8.40 35.53 4.09
N ASN A 272 8.45 34.23 3.91
CA ASN A 272 7.29 33.32 3.84
C ASN A 272 6.28 33.73 2.73
N GLN A 273 6.79 34.29 1.62
CA GLN A 273 5.92 34.75 0.52
C GLN A 273 5.99 33.87 -0.73
N TRP A 274 6.97 32.97 -0.81
CA TRP A 274 7.24 32.18 -1.98
C TRP A 274 6.54 30.82 -1.88
N PRO A 275 5.45 30.59 -2.62
CA PRO A 275 4.82 29.27 -2.64
C PRO A 275 5.69 28.30 -3.45
N TYR A 276 5.83 27.08 -2.94
CA TYR A 276 6.46 25.97 -3.63
C TYR A 276 5.78 24.66 -3.24
N PHE A 277 5.94 23.64 -4.08
CA PHE A 277 5.17 22.41 -3.99
C PHE A 277 6.11 21.21 -3.99
N LEU A 278 5.90 20.31 -3.05
CA LEU A 278 6.66 19.08 -2.93
C LEU A 278 5.72 17.87 -2.88
N SER A 279 6.09 16.85 -3.63
CA SER A 279 5.58 15.50 -3.52
C SER A 279 6.52 14.68 -2.64
N HIS A 280 5.97 14.09 -1.59
CA HIS A 280 6.62 13.10 -0.77
C HIS A 280 6.07 11.73 -1.19
N LYS A 281 6.95 10.82 -1.56
CA LYS A 281 6.62 9.43 -1.91
C LYS A 281 7.58 8.52 -1.17
N THR A 282 7.03 7.51 -0.50
CA THR A 282 7.84 6.52 0.23
C THR A 282 8.93 5.93 -0.67
N GLY A 283 10.16 5.89 -0.18
CA GLY A 283 11.32 5.41 -0.92
C GLY A 283 12.04 6.46 -1.77
N TYR A 284 11.49 7.67 -1.88
CA TYR A 284 12.07 8.75 -2.68
C TYR A 284 12.34 10.00 -1.84
N LEU A 285 13.25 10.84 -2.30
CA LEU A 285 13.43 12.17 -1.74
C LEU A 285 12.25 13.07 -2.14
N PRO A 286 11.88 14.06 -1.30
CA PRO A 286 10.89 15.07 -1.70
C PRO A 286 11.25 15.72 -3.03
N TYR A 287 10.30 15.76 -3.96
CA TYR A 287 10.56 16.20 -5.32
C TYR A 287 9.44 17.10 -5.85
N ASN A 288 9.65 17.75 -7.01
CA ASN A 288 8.60 18.52 -7.67
C ASN A 288 7.42 17.61 -8.03
N MET A 289 6.22 18.15 -7.98
CA MET A 289 5.02 17.44 -8.41
C MET A 289 5.03 17.21 -9.92
N ASP A 290 4.57 16.05 -10.35
CA ASP A 290 4.24 15.77 -11.75
C ASP A 290 2.88 16.33 -12.14
N ALA A 291 2.43 16.11 -13.39
CA ALA A 291 1.15 16.63 -13.90
C ALA A 291 -0.05 16.08 -13.10
N ALA A 292 -0.06 14.79 -12.80
CA ALA A 292 -1.14 14.14 -12.06
C ALA A 292 -1.19 14.64 -10.60
N GLU A 293 -0.03 14.71 -9.93
CA GLU A 293 0.11 15.23 -8.58
C GLU A 293 -0.29 16.71 -8.46
N ALA A 294 0.12 17.54 -9.44
CA ALA A 294 -0.27 18.94 -9.51
C ALA A 294 -1.78 19.13 -9.70
N GLY A 295 -2.40 18.26 -10.52
CA GLY A 295 -3.85 18.24 -10.72
C GLY A 295 -4.59 17.85 -9.42
N ARG A 296 -4.17 16.79 -8.73
CA ARG A 296 -4.75 16.38 -7.44
C ARG A 296 -4.57 17.45 -6.38
N MET A 297 -3.37 18.01 -6.24
CA MET A 297 -3.10 19.07 -5.26
C MET A 297 -3.97 20.31 -5.53
N THR A 298 -4.18 20.69 -6.80
CA THR A 298 -5.08 21.77 -7.19
C THR A 298 -6.52 21.52 -6.73
N ALA A 299 -7.02 20.31 -6.94
CA ALA A 299 -8.35 19.91 -6.51
C ALA A 299 -8.49 19.97 -4.99
N TYR A 300 -7.53 19.42 -4.25
CA TYR A 300 -7.55 19.44 -2.79
C TYR A 300 -7.44 20.85 -2.19
N LEU A 301 -6.57 21.72 -2.71
CA LEU A 301 -6.48 23.10 -2.25
C LEU A 301 -7.80 23.86 -2.54
N SER A 302 -8.43 23.58 -3.68
CA SER A 302 -9.72 24.19 -4.03
C SER A 302 -10.84 23.72 -3.10
N ARG A 303 -10.90 22.42 -2.78
CA ARG A 303 -11.82 21.83 -1.81
C ARG A 303 -11.57 22.39 -0.40
N LEU A 304 -10.31 22.47 0.02
CA LEU A 304 -9.94 23.05 1.31
C LEU A 304 -10.36 24.51 1.44
N ALA A 305 -10.17 25.32 0.40
CA ALA A 305 -10.64 26.71 0.40
C ALA A 305 -12.17 26.81 0.57
N GLN A 306 -12.92 25.91 -0.06
CA GLN A 306 -14.37 25.80 0.13
C GLN A 306 -14.72 25.35 1.55
N ALA A 307 -14.03 24.35 2.08
CA ALA A 307 -14.21 23.83 3.44
C ALA A 307 -13.96 24.91 4.50
N LEU A 308 -12.87 25.66 4.38
CA LEU A 308 -12.54 26.79 5.26
C LEU A 308 -13.61 27.90 5.18
N THR A 309 -14.05 28.23 3.97
CA THR A 309 -15.12 29.23 3.77
C THR A 309 -16.44 28.73 4.37
N TYR A 310 -16.79 27.47 4.18
CA TYR A 310 -17.98 26.86 4.76
C TYR A 310 -17.91 26.87 6.28
N TYR A 311 -16.77 26.48 6.86
CA TYR A 311 -16.51 26.46 8.29
C TYR A 311 -16.80 27.82 8.93
N GLU A 312 -16.29 28.89 8.34
CA GLU A 312 -16.49 30.26 8.83
C GLU A 312 -17.91 30.77 8.64
N LYS A 313 -18.45 30.61 7.42
CA LYS A 313 -19.79 31.05 7.08
C LYS A 313 -20.87 30.46 7.97
N ASN A 314 -20.73 29.18 8.30
CA ASN A 314 -21.67 28.43 9.14
C ASN A 314 -21.31 28.47 10.62
N LYS A 315 -20.24 29.20 11.00
CA LYS A 315 -19.75 29.29 12.39
C LYS A 315 -19.58 27.94 13.03
N MET A 316 -18.99 27.00 12.26
CA MET A 316 -18.75 25.64 12.73
C MET A 316 -17.87 25.66 13.98
N GLN A 317 -18.13 24.70 14.86
CA GLN A 317 -17.30 24.44 16.03
C GLN A 317 -16.99 22.96 16.04
N VAL A 318 -15.72 22.62 15.96
CA VAL A 318 -15.23 21.26 16.01
C VAL A 318 -14.33 21.13 17.24
N ASP A 319 -14.60 20.15 18.06
CA ASP A 319 -13.78 19.86 19.24
C ASP A 319 -12.59 18.97 18.87
N PHE A 320 -11.60 19.57 18.20
CA PHE A 320 -10.38 18.86 17.76
C PHE A 320 -9.60 18.25 18.94
N GLU A 321 -9.63 18.88 20.13
CA GLU A 321 -8.96 18.40 21.33
C GLU A 321 -9.55 17.06 21.83
N LYS A 322 -10.81 16.77 21.51
CA LYS A 322 -11.45 15.48 21.82
C LYS A 322 -11.24 14.41 20.76
N GLY A 323 -10.37 14.67 19.78
CA GLY A 323 -10.09 13.72 18.71
C GLY A 323 -11.15 13.72 17.62
N ASN A 324 -11.78 14.88 17.37
CA ASN A 324 -12.67 15.06 16.23
C ASN A 324 -11.93 15.72 15.06
N LEU A 325 -12.50 15.64 13.87
CA LEU A 325 -12.06 16.31 12.66
C LEU A 325 -13.21 17.07 12.01
N PHE A 326 -12.90 18.01 11.14
CA PHE A 326 -13.89 18.63 10.26
C PHE A 326 -14.02 17.81 8.98
N TRP A 327 -15.15 17.12 8.83
CA TRP A 327 -15.50 16.35 7.64
C TRP A 327 -16.23 17.23 6.64
N PHE A 328 -15.65 17.42 5.46
CA PHE A 328 -16.24 18.19 4.37
C PHE A 328 -16.41 17.29 3.16
N SER A 329 -17.65 17.01 2.79
CA SER A 329 -17.96 16.02 1.76
C SER A 329 -19.00 16.50 0.74
N TRP A 330 -18.86 15.99 -0.49
CA TRP A 330 -19.87 16.16 -1.51
C TRP A 330 -21.06 15.24 -1.25
N ASN A 331 -22.25 15.83 -1.24
CA ASN A 331 -23.50 15.09 -1.04
C ASN A 331 -24.20 14.91 -2.39
N GLU A 332 -24.21 13.69 -2.92
CA GLU A 332 -24.79 13.36 -4.22
C GLU A 332 -26.29 13.63 -4.30
N LYS A 333 -27.01 13.47 -3.18
CA LYS A 333 -28.47 13.68 -3.12
C LYS A 333 -28.84 15.15 -3.21
N THR A 334 -28.13 16.01 -2.47
CA THR A 334 -28.37 17.45 -2.44
C THR A 334 -27.56 18.20 -3.49
N ARG A 335 -26.55 17.57 -4.09
CA ARG A 335 -25.57 18.18 -4.99
C ARG A 335 -24.92 19.42 -4.39
N GLN A 336 -24.53 19.30 -3.13
CA GLN A 336 -23.88 20.37 -2.37
C GLN A 336 -22.77 19.80 -1.50
N TRP A 337 -21.83 20.65 -1.18
CA TRP A 337 -20.81 20.35 -0.18
C TRP A 337 -21.40 20.60 1.21
N ASP A 338 -21.27 19.59 2.08
CA ASP A 338 -21.72 19.66 3.47
C ASP A 338 -20.53 19.47 4.41
N GLY A 339 -20.53 20.22 5.52
CA GLY A 339 -19.50 20.14 6.54
C GLY A 339 -20.08 19.75 7.90
N MET A 340 -19.42 18.82 8.58
CA MET A 340 -19.82 18.38 9.92
C MET A 340 -18.62 17.99 10.77
N GLU A 341 -18.81 17.95 12.08
CA GLU A 341 -17.88 17.36 13.01
C GLU A 341 -18.00 15.85 12.97
N ARG A 342 -16.86 15.13 12.96
CA ARG A 342 -16.79 13.67 13.10
C ARG A 342 -15.60 13.25 13.96
N PRO A 343 -15.69 12.13 14.67
CA PRO A 343 -14.53 11.57 15.35
C PRO A 343 -13.46 11.15 14.35
N LEU A 344 -12.20 11.26 14.74
CA LEU A 344 -11.07 10.69 13.98
C LEU A 344 -11.20 9.16 13.96
N PRO A 345 -11.01 8.50 12.82
CA PRO A 345 -11.11 7.03 12.72
C PRO A 345 -10.05 6.33 13.57
N PHE A 346 -8.88 6.93 13.69
CA PHE A 346 -7.80 6.56 14.60
C PHE A 346 -6.88 7.76 14.83
N PHE A 347 -6.18 7.76 15.96
CA PHE A 347 -5.27 8.85 16.36
C PHE A 347 -3.89 8.35 16.80
N THR A 348 -3.54 7.14 16.35
CA THR A 348 -2.20 6.57 16.50
C THR A 348 -1.86 5.77 15.28
N TYR A 349 -0.56 5.60 15.00
CA TYR A 349 -0.08 4.76 13.90
C TYR A 349 -0.67 3.34 13.99
N GLN A 350 -1.25 2.88 12.90
CA GLN A 350 -1.77 1.52 12.73
C GLN A 350 -0.67 0.63 12.14
N PHE A 351 -0.32 -0.43 12.85
CA PHE A 351 0.79 -1.30 12.47
C PHE A 351 0.38 -2.28 11.38
N LEU A 352 1.19 -2.34 10.32
CA LEU A 352 1.09 -3.40 9.31
C LEU A 352 1.70 -4.68 9.86
N GLN A 353 1.03 -5.80 9.64
CA GLN A 353 1.52 -7.14 9.95
C GLN A 353 1.82 -7.88 8.65
N MET A 354 3.00 -8.49 8.57
CA MET A 354 3.32 -9.38 7.46
C MET A 354 2.60 -10.70 7.67
N GLN A 355 1.79 -11.10 6.70
CA GLN A 355 1.21 -12.44 6.68
C GLN A 355 2.17 -13.38 5.95
N ILE A 356 2.55 -14.45 6.62
CA ILE A 356 3.43 -15.47 6.06
C ILE A 356 2.58 -16.64 5.62
N PRO A 357 2.62 -17.04 4.33
CA PRO A 357 1.82 -18.15 3.85
C PRO A 357 2.20 -19.44 4.55
N ASP A 358 1.26 -20.04 5.08
CA ASP A 358 0.86 -21.35 5.59
C ASP A 358 1.84 -22.44 6.13
N GLY A 359 1.18 -23.54 6.51
CA GLY A 359 1.72 -24.67 7.27
C GLY A 359 2.90 -25.45 6.67
N GLU A 360 3.19 -25.38 5.38
CA GLU A 360 4.35 -26.05 4.81
C GLU A 360 5.63 -25.24 5.03
N PHE A 361 5.59 -23.94 4.76
CA PHE A 361 6.68 -23.04 5.08
C PHE A 361 7.05 -23.11 6.57
N ALA A 362 6.04 -23.09 7.44
CA ALA A 362 6.22 -23.23 8.89
C ALA A 362 6.92 -24.54 9.26
N ARG A 363 6.55 -25.64 8.61
CA ARG A 363 7.18 -26.96 8.81
C ARG A 363 8.63 -26.98 8.32
N GLN A 364 8.91 -26.37 7.17
CA GLN A 364 10.27 -26.28 6.63
C GLN A 364 11.16 -25.40 7.53
N LEU A 365 10.68 -24.23 7.91
CA LEU A 365 11.40 -23.32 8.81
C LEU A 365 11.72 -23.99 10.14
N CYS A 366 10.77 -24.74 10.73
CA CYS A 366 10.99 -25.44 11.99
C CYS A 366 11.95 -26.65 11.87
N LYS A 367 12.21 -27.20 10.67
CA LYS A 367 13.21 -28.24 10.46
C LYS A 367 14.64 -27.71 10.52
N ILE A 368 14.87 -26.43 10.23
CA ILE A 368 16.19 -25.82 10.33
C ILE A 368 16.62 -25.81 11.81
N PRO A 369 17.82 -26.32 12.15
CA PRO A 369 18.28 -26.38 13.54
C PRO A 369 18.33 -25.00 14.19
N GLN A 370 17.82 -24.90 15.43
CA GLN A 370 17.93 -23.66 16.19
C GLN A 370 19.32 -23.53 16.82
N GLN A 371 19.96 -22.38 16.58
CA GLN A 371 21.27 -22.06 17.09
C GLN A 371 21.15 -21.17 18.36
N ASN A 372 22.10 -21.30 19.28
CA ASN A 372 22.15 -20.46 20.47
C ASN A 372 22.74 -19.08 20.18
N ARG A 373 22.15 -18.38 19.22
CA ARG A 373 22.54 -17.01 18.82
C ARG A 373 21.35 -16.06 18.85
N GLY A 374 21.63 -14.78 19.00
CA GLY A 374 20.67 -13.71 18.81
C GLY A 374 20.92 -12.98 17.50
N LEU A 375 19.88 -12.50 16.86
CA LEU A 375 19.93 -11.67 15.66
C LEU A 375 19.36 -10.30 15.98
N ASP A 376 20.15 -9.26 15.75
CA ASP A 376 19.72 -7.87 15.78
C ASP A 376 19.26 -7.45 14.40
N ILE A 377 18.13 -6.77 14.34
CA ILE A 377 17.59 -6.26 13.08
C ILE A 377 17.16 -4.80 13.21
N HIS A 378 17.35 -4.04 12.14
CA HIS A 378 16.98 -2.63 12.08
C HIS A 378 16.65 -2.20 10.65
N ILE A 379 15.77 -1.20 10.53
CA ILE A 379 15.50 -0.49 9.28
C ILE A 379 15.66 0.99 9.57
N ASP A 380 16.38 1.70 8.69
CA ASP A 380 16.47 3.16 8.73
C ASP A 380 16.70 3.74 7.33
N CYS A 381 16.61 5.05 7.22
CA CYS A 381 16.84 5.80 5.99
C CYS A 381 18.08 6.69 6.14
N LEU A 382 18.84 6.82 5.04
CA LEU A 382 19.88 7.81 4.93
C LEU A 382 19.40 8.98 4.05
N PRO A 383 19.66 10.23 4.42
CA PRO A 383 19.27 11.39 3.63
C PRO A 383 20.27 11.65 2.49
N VAL A 384 20.55 10.62 1.71
CA VAL A 384 21.37 10.63 0.50
C VAL A 384 20.52 10.17 -0.67
N SER A 385 20.75 10.76 -1.85
CA SER A 385 20.04 10.40 -3.06
C SER A 385 20.79 9.35 -3.86
N ILE A 386 20.02 8.45 -4.45
CA ILE A 386 20.44 7.61 -5.57
C ILE A 386 19.73 8.13 -6.81
N GLU A 387 20.52 8.53 -7.81
CA GLU A 387 20.01 8.89 -9.14
C GLU A 387 20.27 7.71 -10.08
N ASP A 388 19.23 7.16 -10.64
CA ASP A 388 19.26 6.07 -11.62
C ASP A 388 18.24 6.35 -12.71
N GLU A 389 18.58 6.04 -13.97
CA GLU A 389 17.68 6.25 -15.11
C GLU A 389 16.38 5.41 -15.02
N GLY A 390 16.37 4.34 -14.22
CA GLY A 390 15.20 3.52 -13.93
C GLY A 390 14.25 4.11 -12.88
N PHE A 391 14.65 5.18 -12.18
CA PHE A 391 13.82 5.79 -11.15
C PHE A 391 13.11 7.04 -11.67
N GLU A 392 11.84 7.18 -11.32
CA GLU A 392 11.03 8.35 -11.72
C GLU A 392 11.52 9.68 -11.09
N ARG A 393 12.24 9.60 -9.98
CA ARG A 393 12.79 10.72 -9.20
C ARG A 393 13.95 10.23 -8.32
N PRO A 394 14.76 11.13 -7.72
CA PRO A 394 15.85 10.72 -6.84
C PRO A 394 15.36 9.85 -5.67
N ALA A 395 15.87 8.63 -5.56
CA ALA A 395 15.51 7.68 -4.52
C ALA A 395 16.24 7.98 -3.21
N ALA A 396 15.58 7.75 -2.08
CA ALA A 396 16.17 7.74 -0.75
C ALA A 396 16.80 6.38 -0.46
N VAL A 397 17.93 6.36 0.24
CA VAL A 397 18.56 5.11 0.67
C VAL A 397 17.83 4.59 1.89
N ARG A 398 17.06 3.51 1.74
CA ARG A 398 16.48 2.74 2.84
C ARG A 398 17.32 1.49 3.07
N LEU A 399 17.67 1.21 4.31
CA LEU A 399 18.56 0.10 4.68
C LEU A 399 17.84 -0.88 5.61
N VAL A 400 17.92 -2.15 5.26
CA VAL A 400 17.62 -3.28 6.15
C VAL A 400 18.94 -3.84 6.64
N MET A 401 19.15 -3.90 7.94
CA MET A 401 20.42 -4.26 8.57
C MET A 401 20.24 -5.43 9.53
N LEU A 402 21.11 -6.43 9.41
CA LEU A 402 21.16 -7.62 10.27
C LEU A 402 22.54 -7.72 10.91
N ALA A 403 22.59 -8.02 12.23
CA ALA A 403 23.84 -8.22 12.96
C ALA A 403 23.73 -9.33 14.01
N ASP A 404 24.86 -9.94 14.36
CA ASP A 404 24.95 -10.85 15.50
C ASP A 404 24.81 -10.09 16.81
N ALA A 405 23.84 -10.50 17.62
CA ALA A 405 23.48 -9.83 18.86
C ALA A 405 24.54 -9.90 19.98
N ALA A 406 25.51 -10.82 19.87
CA ALA A 406 26.58 -11.02 20.87
C ALA A 406 27.86 -10.28 20.49
N THR A 407 28.22 -10.32 19.22
CA THR A 407 29.49 -9.77 18.73
C THR A 407 29.34 -8.40 18.06
N GLY A 408 28.12 -8.04 17.61
CA GLY A 408 27.87 -6.88 16.78
C GLY A 408 28.37 -7.00 15.34
N MET A 409 28.75 -8.21 14.90
CA MET A 409 29.14 -8.44 13.51
C MET A 409 27.93 -8.25 12.60
N VAL A 410 28.04 -7.32 11.64
CA VAL A 410 26.99 -7.07 10.63
C VAL A 410 27.02 -8.20 9.62
N PHE A 411 25.89 -8.90 9.46
CA PHE A 411 25.72 -9.97 8.47
C PHE A 411 25.35 -9.40 7.10
N SER A 412 24.39 -8.50 7.10
CA SER A 412 23.93 -7.83 5.88
C SER A 412 23.54 -6.39 6.14
N SER A 413 23.60 -5.59 5.07
CA SER A 413 23.07 -4.23 4.98
C SER A 413 22.51 -4.08 3.57
N ASP A 414 21.20 -4.38 3.43
CA ASP A 414 20.52 -4.46 2.16
C ASP A 414 19.83 -3.14 1.86
N ILE A 415 20.03 -2.59 0.65
CA ILE A 415 19.31 -1.41 0.18
C ILE A 415 17.92 -1.87 -0.28
N VAL A 416 16.89 -1.24 0.26
CA VAL A 416 15.51 -1.45 -0.19
C VAL A 416 15.29 -0.61 -1.45
N PRO A 417 14.93 -1.23 -2.59
CA PRO A 417 14.53 -0.49 -3.79
C PRO A 417 13.35 0.45 -3.50
N PRO A 418 13.26 1.61 -4.18
CA PRO A 418 12.24 2.62 -3.84
C PRO A 418 10.80 2.11 -3.93
N ASP A 419 10.53 1.21 -4.88
CA ASP A 419 9.18 0.68 -5.13
C ASP A 419 8.92 -0.66 -4.41
N GLU A 420 9.87 -1.17 -3.62
CA GLU A 420 9.70 -2.39 -2.84
C GLU A 420 9.29 -2.09 -1.39
N PHE A 421 8.50 -2.99 -0.82
CA PHE A 421 8.11 -2.91 0.58
C PHE A 421 9.23 -3.40 1.50
N GLU A 422 9.68 -2.55 2.40
CA GLU A 422 10.83 -2.83 3.29
C GLU A 422 10.63 -4.04 4.20
N GLY A 423 9.37 -4.35 4.56
CA GLY A 423 9.02 -5.54 5.35
C GLY A 423 9.32 -6.84 4.61
N GLU A 424 9.09 -6.89 3.30
CA GLU A 424 9.41 -8.06 2.46
C GLU A 424 10.92 -8.24 2.35
N VAL A 425 11.65 -7.16 2.07
CA VAL A 425 13.12 -7.19 2.03
C VAL A 425 13.69 -7.67 3.37
N LEU A 426 13.14 -7.17 4.49
CA LEU A 426 13.54 -7.60 5.83
C LEU A 426 13.31 -9.11 6.06
N ILE A 427 12.12 -9.60 5.72
CA ILE A 427 11.80 -11.04 5.87
C ILE A 427 12.75 -11.88 5.03
N ASN A 428 12.99 -11.51 3.78
CA ASN A 428 13.90 -12.21 2.88
C ASN A 428 15.34 -12.23 3.43
N SER A 429 15.84 -11.10 3.92
CA SER A 429 17.18 -11.03 4.54
C SER A 429 17.28 -11.92 5.79
N ILE A 430 16.22 -11.98 6.62
CA ILE A 430 16.19 -12.88 7.79
C ILE A 430 16.17 -14.34 7.34
N LEU A 431 15.39 -14.70 6.31
CA LEU A 431 15.33 -16.08 5.81
C LEU A 431 16.65 -16.53 5.21
N GLN A 432 17.35 -15.69 4.46
CA GLN A 432 18.70 -15.97 3.96
C GLN A 432 19.68 -16.19 5.12
N ASN A 433 19.62 -15.34 6.15
CA ASN A 433 20.44 -15.50 7.35
C ASN A 433 20.13 -16.81 8.11
N ILE A 434 18.86 -17.22 8.14
CA ILE A 434 18.45 -18.49 8.75
C ILE A 434 18.97 -19.70 7.93
N ASP A 435 18.92 -19.60 6.62
CA ASP A 435 19.42 -20.67 5.74
C ASP A 435 20.93 -20.88 5.91
N GLU A 436 21.70 -19.79 5.99
CA GLU A 436 23.16 -19.82 6.12
C GLU A 436 23.63 -20.22 7.53
N TYR A 437 23.03 -19.64 8.58
CA TYR A 437 23.54 -19.76 9.96
C TYR A 437 22.61 -20.54 10.90
N GLY A 438 21.50 -21.07 10.40
CA GLY A 438 20.48 -21.74 11.20
C GLY A 438 19.56 -20.75 11.93
N ARG A 439 18.44 -21.24 12.45
CA ARG A 439 17.42 -20.44 13.15
C ARG A 439 18.00 -19.79 14.43
N PRO A 440 17.89 -18.46 14.59
CA PRO A 440 18.32 -17.82 15.83
C PRO A 440 17.38 -18.21 17.00
N ARG A 441 17.91 -18.20 18.22
CA ARG A 441 17.08 -18.37 19.42
C ARG A 441 16.24 -17.13 19.72
N GLU A 442 16.79 -15.95 19.43
CA GLU A 442 16.18 -14.66 19.74
C GLU A 442 16.41 -13.68 18.57
N ILE A 443 15.38 -12.92 18.19
CA ILE A 443 15.48 -11.72 17.34
C ILE A 443 15.23 -10.50 18.22
N ARG A 444 16.09 -9.47 18.11
CA ARG A 444 15.97 -8.22 18.84
C ARG A 444 15.68 -7.06 17.90
N VAL A 445 14.73 -6.22 18.30
CA VAL A 445 14.28 -5.02 17.56
C VAL A 445 14.22 -3.83 18.48
N CYS A 446 14.35 -2.59 17.97
CA CYS A 446 14.21 -1.38 18.79
C CYS A 446 12.89 -0.63 18.59
N ASN A 447 12.15 -0.87 17.52
CA ASN A 447 10.87 -0.18 17.29
C ASN A 447 9.70 -1.14 17.10
N GLU A 448 8.46 -0.61 17.23
CA GLU A 448 7.25 -1.41 17.09
C GLU A 448 6.91 -1.75 15.65
N ILE A 449 7.35 -0.95 14.66
CA ILE A 449 7.09 -1.20 13.24
C ILE A 449 7.78 -2.51 12.82
N ILE A 450 9.10 -2.59 13.02
CA ILE A 450 9.89 -3.78 12.71
C ILE A 450 9.37 -5.00 13.51
N LYS A 451 9.00 -4.79 14.77
CA LYS A 451 8.44 -5.86 15.61
C LYS A 451 7.19 -6.46 14.97
N ASN A 452 6.29 -5.63 14.45
CA ASN A 452 5.08 -6.10 13.80
C ASN A 452 5.37 -6.79 12.47
N TYR A 453 6.37 -6.35 11.69
CA TYR A 453 6.79 -7.04 10.47
C TYR A 453 7.26 -8.48 10.72
N VAL A 454 7.96 -8.73 11.83
CA VAL A 454 8.59 -10.03 12.09
C VAL A 454 7.85 -10.90 13.10
N CYS A 455 6.77 -10.42 13.72
CA CYS A 455 6.09 -11.14 14.80
C CYS A 455 5.56 -12.51 14.37
N GLU A 456 4.99 -12.61 13.17
CA GLU A 456 4.45 -13.87 12.64
C GLU A 456 5.57 -14.83 12.28
N LEU A 457 6.64 -14.39 11.58
CA LEU A 457 7.82 -15.21 11.32
C LEU A 457 8.41 -15.76 12.61
N CYS A 458 8.53 -14.94 13.64
CA CYS A 458 9.05 -15.36 14.94
C CYS A 458 8.14 -16.39 15.63
N SER A 459 6.83 -16.20 15.54
CA SER A 459 5.82 -17.14 16.08
C SER A 459 5.93 -18.50 15.40
N ILE A 460 5.88 -18.53 14.07
CA ILE A 460 5.99 -19.71 13.23
C ILE A 460 7.34 -20.41 13.46
N GLY A 461 8.43 -19.64 13.42
CA GLY A 461 9.79 -20.15 13.59
C GLY A 461 10.15 -20.53 15.02
N LYS A 462 9.27 -20.35 16.01
CA LYS A 462 9.55 -20.52 17.45
C LYS A 462 10.81 -19.76 17.87
N ILE A 463 10.96 -18.53 17.37
CA ILE A 463 12.05 -17.61 17.65
C ILE A 463 11.53 -16.60 18.69
N LYS A 464 12.30 -16.35 19.74
CA LYS A 464 11.92 -15.38 20.75
C LYS A 464 12.09 -13.96 20.20
N LEU A 465 10.99 -13.21 20.10
CA LEU A 465 11.04 -11.80 19.72
C LEU A 465 11.19 -10.90 20.95
N LYS A 466 12.17 -9.99 20.93
CA LYS A 466 12.48 -9.12 22.06
C LYS A 466 12.64 -7.67 21.59
N LYS A 467 11.86 -6.78 22.18
CA LYS A 467 12.08 -5.34 22.02
C LYS A 467 13.16 -4.87 22.99
N VAL A 468 14.15 -4.16 22.48
CA VAL A 468 15.24 -3.52 23.25
C VAL A 468 15.20 -2.02 23.03
N LYS A 469 15.81 -1.24 23.94
CA LYS A 469 15.80 0.22 23.82
C LYS A 469 16.71 0.72 22.68
N LYS A 470 17.82 0.07 22.49
CA LYS A 470 18.87 0.46 21.52
C LYS A 470 19.60 -0.78 21.04
N ILE A 471 20.13 -0.71 19.82
CA ILE A 471 21.06 -1.66 19.24
C ILE A 471 22.31 -0.86 18.83
N PRO A 472 23.36 -0.87 19.65
CA PRO A 472 24.51 0.05 19.50
C PRO A 472 25.20 -0.06 18.14
N VAL A 473 25.37 -1.27 17.61
CA VAL A 473 26.08 -1.49 16.33
C VAL A 473 25.41 -0.72 15.17
N PHE A 474 24.10 -0.64 15.12
CA PHE A 474 23.42 0.10 14.06
C PHE A 474 23.49 1.61 14.27
N GLN A 475 23.50 2.07 15.53
CA GLN A 475 23.72 3.48 15.81
C GLN A 475 25.13 3.93 15.36
N GLU A 476 26.16 3.17 15.71
CA GLU A 476 27.54 3.45 15.29
C GLU A 476 27.70 3.38 13.77
N LEU A 477 27.05 2.41 13.10
CA LEU A 477 27.06 2.30 11.66
C LEU A 477 26.40 3.52 10.99
N LEU A 478 25.21 3.89 11.43
CA LEU A 478 24.47 5.04 10.92
C LEU A 478 25.24 6.35 11.17
N GLU A 479 25.78 6.57 12.38
CA GLU A 479 26.61 7.74 12.70
C GLU A 479 27.83 7.81 11.77
N THR A 480 28.46 6.67 11.46
CA THR A 480 29.58 6.60 10.51
C THR A 480 29.12 6.98 9.10
N LEU A 481 28.00 6.46 8.62
CA LEU A 481 27.43 6.77 7.32
C LEU A 481 26.97 8.23 7.21
N TYR A 482 26.40 8.80 8.29
CA TYR A 482 26.07 10.23 8.35
C TYR A 482 27.31 11.13 8.38
N GLY A 483 28.42 10.68 9.00
CA GLY A 483 29.67 11.43 9.11
C GLY A 483 30.55 11.41 7.85
N MET A 484 30.23 10.58 6.86
CA MET A 484 30.93 10.51 5.57
C MET A 484 30.50 11.62 4.57
N ARG A 485 29.86 12.68 5.04
CA ARG A 485 29.39 13.84 4.24
C ARG A 485 30.47 14.91 4.09
#